data_a1aa1ec3bca4d43e8fc39e242ac02fac
#
_entry.id   a1aa1ec3bca4d43e8fc39e242ac02fac
#
_cell.length_a   1.000
_cell.length_b   1.000
_cell.length_c   1.000
_cell.angle_alpha   90.00
_cell.angle_beta   90.00
_cell.angle_gamma   90.00
#
_symmetry.space_group_name_H-M   'P 1'
#
loop_
_entity.id
_entity.type
_entity.pdbx_description
1 polymer ?
#
loop_
_entity_poly.entity_id
_entity_poly.type
_entity_poly.pdbx_seq_one_letter_code
_entity_poly.pdbx_strand_id
1 'polypeptide(L)'
;MLFNGQPVKTCQFEGDDEDQTFHLGAFIEGKLVSVASMYFEKHPNIEEPYQYQLQGMATLPDHQYKGLSSALLQVAFPIVKQNLCHLIWCNAREEAIGFYKKVGFEGIGELFEIPNLGQHLLMVKYLDK
;
A
#
# COMPACT_ATOMS: atom_id res chain seq x y z
N MET A 1 14.59 7.30 8.74
CA MET A 1 14.60 7.72 7.33
C MET A 1 14.67 9.24 7.22
N LEU A 2 15.36 9.74 6.21
CA LEU A 2 15.43 11.17 5.93
C LEU A 2 14.85 11.48 4.56
N PHE A 3 14.23 12.63 4.44
CA PHE A 3 13.76 13.19 3.17
C PHE A 3 14.39 14.58 3.02
N ASN A 4 15.24 14.75 2.02
CA ASN A 4 16.01 16.00 1.84
C ASN A 4 16.70 16.43 3.13
N GLY A 5 17.27 15.49 3.86
CA GLY A 5 17.98 15.76 5.11
C GLY A 5 17.09 15.95 6.32
N GLN A 6 15.78 15.87 6.17
CA GLN A 6 14.84 16.03 7.28
C GLN A 6 14.29 14.71 7.76
N PRO A 7 14.09 14.54 9.07
CA PRO A 7 13.52 13.29 9.58
C PRO A 7 12.11 13.06 9.11
N VAL A 8 11.80 11.81 8.76
CA VAL A 8 10.44 11.39 8.42
C VAL A 8 9.91 10.55 9.57
N LYS A 9 8.78 10.94 10.11
CA LYS A 9 8.08 10.15 11.12
C LYS A 9 6.93 9.40 10.46
N THR A 10 6.83 8.11 10.78
CA THR A 10 5.69 7.31 10.33
C THR A 10 4.80 7.04 11.51
N CYS A 11 3.49 7.09 11.29
CA CYS A 11 2.50 6.83 12.33
C CYS A 11 1.47 5.84 11.80
N GLN A 12 1.02 4.97 12.70
CA GLN A 12 -0.07 4.06 12.41
C GLN A 12 -1.33 4.62 13.08
N PHE A 13 -2.40 4.71 12.31
CA PHE A 13 -3.69 5.13 12.83
C PHE A 13 -4.61 3.93 12.91
N GLU A 14 -5.46 3.91 13.93
CA GLU A 14 -6.46 2.86 14.03
C GLU A 14 -7.40 2.94 12.85
N GLY A 15 -7.87 1.79 12.40
CA GLY A 15 -8.90 1.73 11.38
C GLY A 15 -10.23 2.13 11.97
N ASP A 16 -11.24 2.15 11.14
CA ASP A 16 -12.60 2.50 11.55
C ASP A 16 -13.15 1.49 12.55
N ASP A 17 -14.28 0.86 12.22
CA ASP A 17 -14.84 -0.18 13.05
C ASP A 17 -14.38 -1.57 12.64
N GLU A 18 -13.51 -1.65 11.65
CA GLU A 18 -13.02 -2.92 11.13
C GLU A 18 -11.80 -3.37 11.90
N ASP A 19 -11.87 -4.56 12.48
CA ASP A 19 -10.70 -5.17 13.11
C ASP A 19 -9.59 -5.33 12.06
N GLN A 20 -8.36 -5.09 12.46
CA GLN A 20 -7.16 -5.30 11.65
C GLN A 20 -6.97 -4.31 10.50
N THR A 21 -7.92 -3.43 10.22
CA THR A 21 -7.71 -2.33 9.28
C THR A 21 -6.79 -1.31 9.91
N PHE A 22 -5.81 -0.81 9.15
CA PHE A 22 -4.93 0.23 9.67
C PHE A 22 -4.52 1.18 8.56
N HIS A 23 -4.14 2.38 8.98
CA HIS A 23 -3.69 3.44 8.10
C HIS A 23 -2.31 3.89 8.53
N LEU A 24 -1.47 4.20 7.56
CA LEU A 24 -0.13 4.72 7.82
C LEU A 24 0.00 6.11 7.25
N GLY A 25 0.72 6.96 7.95
CA GLY A 25 1.04 8.28 7.48
C GLY A 25 2.51 8.58 7.67
N ALA A 26 3.09 9.34 6.75
CA ALA A 26 4.45 9.84 6.87
C ALA A 26 4.40 11.35 7.06
N PHE A 27 5.11 11.84 8.07
CA PHE A 27 5.14 13.26 8.42
C PHE A 27 6.55 13.80 8.27
N ILE A 28 6.64 15.01 7.74
CA ILE A 28 7.88 15.77 7.68
C ILE A 28 7.59 17.12 8.32
N GLU A 29 8.34 17.48 9.36
CA GLU A 29 8.15 18.73 10.11
C GLU A 29 6.69 18.93 10.55
N GLY A 30 6.05 17.85 11.00
CA GLY A 30 4.68 17.91 11.48
C GLY A 30 3.62 17.94 10.40
N LYS A 31 4.01 17.90 9.13
CA LYS A 31 3.08 17.91 8.01
C LYS A 31 2.91 16.51 7.44
N LEU A 32 1.68 16.07 7.31
CA LEU A 32 1.37 14.78 6.69
C LEU A 32 1.62 14.86 5.19
N VAL A 33 2.56 14.07 4.68
CA VAL A 33 2.98 14.15 3.29
C VAL A 33 2.68 12.90 2.47
N SER A 34 2.44 11.78 3.12
CA SER A 34 2.13 10.53 2.41
C SER A 34 1.24 9.65 3.28
N VAL A 35 0.34 8.91 2.66
CA VAL A 35 -0.58 8.02 3.36
C VAL A 35 -0.71 6.70 2.61
N ALA A 36 -1.07 5.65 3.36
CA ALA A 36 -1.43 4.35 2.80
C ALA A 36 -2.44 3.69 3.73
N SER A 37 -3.45 3.06 3.16
CA SER A 37 -4.49 2.38 3.94
C SER A 37 -4.49 0.90 3.62
N MET A 38 -4.59 0.08 4.67
CA MET A 38 -4.56 -1.37 4.56
C MET A 38 -5.85 -1.93 5.16
N TYR A 39 -6.64 -2.59 4.33
CA TYR A 39 -7.92 -3.17 4.73
C TYR A 39 -7.79 -4.68 4.78
N PHE A 40 -8.28 -5.27 5.86
CA PHE A 40 -8.31 -6.73 5.99
C PHE A 40 -9.46 -7.24 5.12
N GLU A 41 -9.16 -7.59 3.87
CA GLU A 41 -10.18 -7.95 2.91
C GLU A 41 -9.66 -8.94 1.88
N LYS A 42 -10.48 -9.95 1.61
CA LYS A 42 -10.12 -11.00 0.67
C LYS A 42 -10.64 -10.65 -0.72
N HIS A 43 -9.77 -10.76 -1.73
CA HIS A 43 -10.19 -10.65 -3.12
C HIS A 43 -10.94 -11.93 -3.53
N PRO A 44 -12.08 -11.81 -4.21
CA PRO A 44 -12.88 -13.00 -4.54
C PRO A 44 -12.18 -14.01 -5.46
N ASN A 45 -11.21 -13.57 -6.24
CA ASN A 45 -10.51 -14.46 -7.17
C ASN A 45 -9.15 -14.94 -6.68
N ILE A 46 -8.79 -14.66 -5.42
CA ILE A 46 -7.55 -15.13 -4.82
C ILE A 46 -7.91 -16.04 -3.65
N GLU A 47 -7.38 -17.27 -3.67
CA GLU A 47 -7.81 -18.29 -2.72
C GLU A 47 -7.24 -18.16 -1.32
N GLU A 48 -6.10 -17.49 -1.12
CA GLU A 48 -5.54 -17.29 0.20
C GLU A 48 -6.64 -16.80 1.16
N PRO A 49 -6.84 -17.45 2.32
CA PRO A 49 -7.97 -17.09 3.19
C PRO A 49 -7.80 -15.74 3.89
N TYR A 50 -6.56 -15.32 4.17
CA TYR A 50 -6.30 -14.09 4.92
C TYR A 50 -5.47 -13.16 4.08
N GLN A 51 -6.05 -12.01 3.72
CA GLN A 51 -5.43 -11.06 2.80
C GLN A 51 -5.65 -9.64 3.28
N TYR A 52 -4.72 -8.77 2.90
CA TYR A 52 -4.90 -7.32 3.05
C TYR A 52 -5.01 -6.69 1.67
N GLN A 53 -5.87 -5.70 1.55
CA GLN A 53 -5.95 -4.86 0.37
C GLN A 53 -5.24 -3.53 0.66
N LEU A 54 -4.30 -3.16 -0.19
CA LEU A 54 -3.70 -1.84 -0.15
C LEU A 54 -4.58 -0.89 -0.95
N GLN A 55 -5.01 0.21 -0.32
CA GLN A 55 -5.89 1.18 -0.93
C GLN A 55 -5.50 2.58 -0.47
N GLY A 56 -5.83 3.59 -1.25
CA GLY A 56 -5.66 4.97 -0.82
C GLY A 56 -4.23 5.44 -0.64
N MET A 57 -3.26 4.82 -1.30
CA MET A 57 -1.87 5.28 -1.23
C MET A 57 -1.72 6.58 -2.02
N ALA A 58 -1.25 7.62 -1.35
CA ALA A 58 -1.09 8.94 -1.96
C ALA A 58 0.04 9.70 -1.30
N THR A 59 0.73 10.53 -2.09
CA THR A 59 1.81 11.39 -1.62
C THR A 59 1.60 12.78 -2.21
N LEU A 60 1.84 13.82 -1.40
CA LEU A 60 1.72 15.20 -1.87
C LEU A 60 2.62 15.43 -3.08
N PRO A 61 2.18 16.28 -4.06
CA PRO A 61 2.94 16.46 -5.30
C PRO A 61 4.41 16.84 -5.09
N ASP A 62 4.70 17.71 -4.13
CA ASP A 62 6.08 18.16 -3.89
C ASP A 62 6.95 17.07 -3.26
N HIS A 63 6.36 15.96 -2.86
CA HIS A 63 7.06 14.88 -2.15
C HIS A 63 7.03 13.56 -2.92
N GLN A 64 6.50 13.56 -4.14
CA GLN A 64 6.43 12.35 -4.96
C GLN A 64 7.81 11.97 -5.50
N TYR A 65 7.94 10.70 -5.87
CA TYR A 65 9.14 10.15 -6.48
C TYR A 65 10.39 10.23 -5.61
N LYS A 66 10.20 10.29 -4.29
CA LYS A 66 11.32 10.40 -3.32
C LYS A 66 11.39 9.21 -2.37
N GLY A 67 10.63 8.15 -2.65
CA GLY A 67 10.69 6.94 -1.84
C GLY A 67 9.78 6.91 -0.63
N LEU A 68 8.91 7.90 -0.44
CA LEU A 68 8.01 7.91 0.72
C LEU A 68 6.98 6.79 0.68
N SER A 69 6.38 6.53 -0.49
CA SER A 69 5.42 5.44 -0.63
C SER A 69 6.07 4.09 -0.36
N SER A 70 7.28 3.89 -0.89
CA SER A 70 8.04 2.67 -0.63
C SER A 70 8.34 2.52 0.86
N ALA A 71 8.69 3.62 1.53
CA ALA A 71 8.97 3.59 2.96
C ALA A 71 7.73 3.20 3.78
N LEU A 72 6.55 3.71 3.40
CA LEU A 72 5.32 3.31 4.07
C LEU A 72 5.04 1.83 3.89
N LEU A 73 5.26 1.28 2.69
CA LEU A 73 5.07 -0.14 2.46
C LEU A 73 6.03 -0.98 3.29
N GLN A 74 7.28 -0.54 3.45
CA GLN A 74 8.23 -1.25 4.31
C GLN A 74 7.79 -1.29 5.77
N VAL A 75 7.01 -0.31 6.20
CA VAL A 75 6.38 -0.33 7.54
C VAL A 75 5.17 -1.25 7.54
N ALA A 76 4.37 -1.23 6.47
CA ALA A 76 3.15 -2.02 6.38
C ALA A 76 3.40 -3.53 6.37
N PHE A 77 4.42 -3.98 5.65
CA PHE A 77 4.64 -5.41 5.47
C PHE A 77 4.81 -6.17 6.79
N PRO A 78 5.63 -5.71 7.75
CA PRO A 78 5.73 -6.40 9.03
C PRO A 78 4.41 -6.42 9.81
N ILE A 79 3.61 -5.37 9.71
CA ILE A 79 2.32 -5.32 10.41
C ILE A 79 1.37 -6.36 9.84
N VAL A 80 1.33 -6.49 8.52
CA VAL A 80 0.51 -7.51 7.86
C VAL A 80 0.93 -8.90 8.31
N LYS A 81 2.24 -9.17 8.37
CA LYS A 81 2.75 -10.46 8.83
C LYS A 81 2.40 -10.72 10.30
N GLN A 82 2.46 -9.70 11.14
CA GLN A 82 2.08 -9.83 12.54
C GLN A 82 0.60 -10.21 12.68
N ASN A 83 -0.22 -9.79 11.73
CA ASN A 83 -1.63 -10.13 11.71
C ASN A 83 -1.90 -11.46 11.00
N LEU A 84 -0.85 -12.26 10.81
CA LEU A 84 -0.92 -13.62 10.27
C LEU A 84 -1.39 -13.66 8.82
N CYS A 85 -1.17 -12.59 8.08
CA CYS A 85 -1.45 -12.53 6.65
C CYS A 85 -0.14 -12.58 5.87
N HIS A 86 -0.16 -13.27 4.74
CA HIS A 86 1.03 -13.44 3.90
C HIS A 86 0.78 -12.95 2.48
N LEU A 87 -0.33 -12.27 2.23
CA LEU A 87 -0.65 -11.76 0.92
C LEU A 87 -1.27 -10.37 1.01
N ILE A 88 -0.75 -9.47 0.18
CA ILE A 88 -1.32 -8.14 -0.02
C ILE A 88 -1.70 -8.02 -1.48
N TRP A 89 -2.88 -7.49 -1.76
CA TRP A 89 -3.31 -7.25 -3.12
C TRP A 89 -3.75 -5.80 -3.30
N CYS A 90 -3.71 -5.35 -4.53
CA CYS A 90 -4.20 -4.01 -4.87
C CYS A 90 -4.67 -4.00 -6.32
N ASN A 91 -5.53 -3.04 -6.64
CA ASN A 91 -5.87 -2.72 -8.00
C ASN A 91 -5.00 -1.53 -8.41
N ALA A 92 -3.88 -1.82 -9.06
CA ALA A 92 -2.91 -0.80 -9.40
C ALA A 92 -3.33 -0.03 -10.64
N ARG A 93 -3.31 1.30 -10.57
CA ARG A 93 -3.50 2.10 -11.77
C ARG A 93 -2.39 1.80 -12.76
N GLU A 94 -2.70 1.89 -14.04
CA GLU A 94 -1.74 1.55 -15.09
C GLU A 94 -0.40 2.27 -14.89
N GLU A 95 -0.44 3.56 -14.58
CA GLU A 95 0.77 4.36 -14.40
C GLU A 95 1.56 4.01 -13.12
N ALA A 96 0.96 3.26 -12.21
CA ALA A 96 1.63 2.86 -10.96
C ALA A 96 2.18 1.44 -11.00
N ILE A 97 1.92 0.69 -12.07
CA ILE A 97 2.35 -0.72 -12.15
C ILE A 97 3.85 -0.86 -11.97
N GLY A 98 4.64 0.02 -12.59
CA GLY A 98 6.10 -0.04 -12.46
C GLY A 98 6.57 0.13 -11.03
N PHE A 99 5.93 1.03 -10.28
CA PHE A 99 6.24 1.22 -8.87
C PHE A 99 5.97 -0.05 -8.06
N TYR A 100 4.79 -0.66 -8.26
CA TYR A 100 4.45 -1.86 -7.49
C TYR A 100 5.36 -3.03 -7.83
N LYS A 101 5.77 -3.16 -9.09
CA LYS A 101 6.74 -4.20 -9.45
C LYS A 101 8.07 -4.00 -8.72
N LYS A 102 8.52 -2.76 -8.59
CA LYS A 102 9.77 -2.48 -7.88
C LYS A 102 9.73 -2.88 -6.41
N VAL A 103 8.58 -2.80 -5.79
CA VAL A 103 8.45 -3.18 -4.37
C VAL A 103 7.98 -4.63 -4.19
N GLY A 104 7.96 -5.41 -5.26
CA GLY A 104 7.79 -6.85 -5.18
C GLY A 104 6.41 -7.39 -5.51
N PHE A 105 5.52 -6.57 -6.04
CA PHE A 105 4.21 -7.05 -6.47
C PHE A 105 4.30 -7.66 -7.86
N GLU A 106 3.41 -8.61 -8.12
CA GLU A 106 3.27 -9.25 -9.43
C GLU A 106 1.87 -9.03 -9.96
N GLY A 107 1.76 -8.84 -11.27
CA GLY A 107 0.45 -8.68 -11.91
C GLY A 107 -0.24 -10.01 -12.12
N ILE A 108 -1.56 -10.00 -12.02
CA ILE A 108 -2.40 -11.18 -12.30
C ILE A 108 -3.43 -10.79 -13.34
N GLY A 109 -3.45 -11.55 -14.43
CA GLY A 109 -4.42 -11.35 -15.50
C GLY A 109 -4.11 -10.15 -16.37
N GLU A 110 -5.14 -9.57 -16.94
CA GLU A 110 -5.01 -8.48 -17.89
C GLU A 110 -5.52 -7.16 -17.29
N LEU A 111 -5.18 -6.06 -17.94
CA LEU A 111 -5.70 -4.76 -17.55
C LEU A 111 -7.23 -4.78 -17.63
N PHE A 112 -7.87 -4.09 -16.70
CA PHE A 112 -9.31 -3.93 -16.68
C PHE A 112 -9.67 -2.49 -16.36
N GLU A 113 -10.83 -2.08 -16.82
CA GLU A 113 -11.26 -0.71 -16.62
C GLU A 113 -12.13 -0.58 -15.37
N ILE A 114 -11.81 0.41 -14.52
CA ILE A 114 -12.70 0.82 -13.44
C ILE A 114 -13.37 2.10 -13.92
N PRO A 115 -14.70 2.13 -14.04
CA PRO A 115 -15.39 3.31 -14.57
C PRO A 115 -14.97 4.59 -13.90
N ASN A 116 -14.64 5.60 -14.71
CA ASN A 116 -14.17 6.92 -14.29
C ASN A 116 -12.78 6.94 -13.65
N LEU A 117 -12.11 5.80 -13.52
CA LEU A 117 -10.79 5.72 -12.89
C LEU A 117 -9.71 5.19 -13.84
N GLY A 118 -10.09 4.65 -15.00
CA GLY A 118 -9.14 4.21 -16.02
C GLY A 118 -8.73 2.74 -15.88
N GLN A 119 -7.63 2.40 -16.53
CA GLN A 119 -7.14 1.02 -16.59
C GLN A 119 -6.39 0.66 -15.32
N HIS A 120 -6.63 -0.55 -14.85
CA HIS A 120 -6.02 -1.08 -13.65
C HIS A 120 -5.53 -2.51 -13.88
N LEU A 121 -4.62 -2.95 -13.02
CA LEU A 121 -4.13 -4.33 -13.01
C LEU A 121 -4.20 -4.85 -11.57
N LEU A 122 -4.76 -6.04 -11.41
CA LEU A 122 -4.71 -6.70 -10.11
C LEU A 122 -3.27 -7.13 -9.85
N MET A 123 -2.72 -6.73 -8.71
CA MET A 123 -1.36 -7.06 -8.34
C MET A 123 -1.32 -7.64 -6.94
N VAL A 124 -0.42 -8.58 -6.73
CA VAL A 124 -0.27 -9.26 -5.43
C VAL A 124 1.18 -9.30 -5.01
N LYS A 125 1.38 -9.28 -3.70
CA LYS A 125 2.68 -9.53 -3.12
C LYS A 125 2.53 -10.59 -2.03
N TYR A 126 3.34 -11.65 -2.16
CA TYR A 126 3.43 -12.66 -1.11
C TYR A 126 4.54 -12.27 -0.15
N LEU A 127 4.24 -12.31 1.13
CA LEU A 127 5.22 -12.01 2.17
C LEU A 127 5.81 -13.31 2.69
N ASP A 128 7.07 -13.26 3.09
CA ASP A 128 7.73 -14.43 3.66
C ASP A 128 7.05 -14.84 4.96
N LYS A 129 6.95 -16.13 5.14
CA LYS A 129 6.34 -16.71 6.34
C LYS A 129 7.32 -16.73 7.51
#